data_2398a284f35a9405f8c2d23a99afe08e
#
_entry.id   2398a284f35a9405f8c2d23a99afe08e
#
_cell.length_a   1.000
_cell.length_b   1.000
_cell.length_c   1.000
_cell.angle_alpha   90.00
_cell.angle_beta   90.00
_cell.angle_gamma   90.00
#
_symmetry.space_group_name_H-M   'P 1'
#
loop_
_entity.id
_entity.type
_entity.pdbx_description
1 polymer ?
#
loop_
_entity_poly.entity_id
_entity_poly.type
_entity_poly.pdbx_seq_one_letter_code
_entity_poly.pdbx_strand_id
1 'polypeptide(L)'
;MDRQALTERTLSFLLRRLHDAGVSATRRTDEHTGDAFLEVDGWRRINVENLVNELTQADTTQHEAIIERWVAFIIESGRIADQPITDADELRQRVRTRILIPYLAAHPHFSYARPFPGGLALGLCLDFPNTVTTITDRHLEKYPIGLDELYHYGQINTDREPIDEQGPYGPFTGIGGESLFIASKAAHVANLVATLRIDAPHGLFFAIPDRSILLYAPADPTSITQQYLRLLDHLRIDFMRRFRANPARTLSKDLFYCGPDGEFGTITRSDHPDVQELFTTVNLDADRLVELAVKNMNFFDGFRSRFYPTNM
;
A
#
# COMPACT_ATOMS: atom_id res chain seq x y z
N MET A 1 -15.39 25.52 -4.80
CA MET A 1 -14.29 26.00 -3.91
C MET A 1 -13.01 25.35 -4.39
N ASP A 2 -11.93 26.11 -4.51
CA ASP A 2 -10.63 25.54 -4.88
C ASP A 2 -10.20 24.48 -3.85
N ARG A 3 -9.67 23.35 -4.32
CA ARG A 3 -9.22 22.20 -3.47
C ARG A 3 -8.20 22.65 -2.43
N GLN A 4 -7.27 23.53 -2.81
CA GLN A 4 -6.27 24.05 -1.88
C GLN A 4 -6.92 24.88 -0.75
N ALA A 5 -7.86 25.76 -1.09
CA ALA A 5 -8.60 26.53 -0.10
C ALA A 5 -9.44 25.65 0.84
N LEU A 6 -10.01 24.55 0.32
CA LEU A 6 -10.72 23.57 1.13
C LEU A 6 -9.75 22.85 2.10
N THR A 7 -8.59 22.43 1.62
CA THR A 7 -7.55 21.77 2.45
C THR A 7 -7.11 22.68 3.59
N GLU A 8 -6.80 23.95 3.31
CA GLU A 8 -6.37 24.92 4.31
C GLU A 8 -7.45 25.17 5.38
N ARG A 9 -8.68 25.33 4.95
CA ARG A 9 -9.82 25.49 5.86
C ARG A 9 -10.02 24.25 6.75
N THR A 10 -9.94 23.06 6.15
CA THR A 10 -10.09 21.79 6.85
C THR A 10 -9.01 21.60 7.90
N LEU A 11 -7.74 21.84 7.54
CA LEU A 11 -6.61 21.77 8.49
C LEU A 11 -6.78 22.73 9.66
N SER A 12 -7.15 23.96 9.38
CA SER A 12 -7.36 24.98 10.42
C SER A 12 -8.49 24.61 11.37
N PHE A 13 -9.56 24.03 10.84
CA PHE A 13 -10.69 23.57 11.65
C PHE A 13 -10.33 22.36 12.52
N LEU A 14 -9.67 21.35 11.93
CA LEU A 14 -9.18 20.17 12.65
C LEU A 14 -8.24 20.55 13.80
N LEU A 15 -7.26 21.42 13.53
CA LEU A 15 -6.32 21.89 14.55
C LEU A 15 -7.05 22.50 15.75
N ARG A 16 -8.00 23.38 15.49
CA ARG A 16 -8.78 24.02 16.55
C ARG A 16 -9.57 22.98 17.37
N ARG A 17 -10.29 22.05 16.69
CA ARG A 17 -11.11 21.05 17.36
C ARG A 17 -10.28 20.05 18.17
N LEU A 18 -9.11 19.66 17.68
CA LEU A 18 -8.17 18.79 18.40
C LEU A 18 -7.62 19.53 19.63
N HIS A 19 -7.25 20.79 19.50
CA HIS A 19 -6.81 21.63 20.62
C HIS A 19 -7.91 21.79 21.68
N ASP A 20 -9.17 22.05 21.28
CA ASP A 20 -10.31 22.17 22.18
C ASP A 20 -10.57 20.84 22.94
N ALA A 21 -10.23 19.71 22.33
CA ALA A 21 -10.27 18.37 22.95
C ALA A 21 -9.02 18.02 23.78
N GLY A 22 -8.06 18.96 23.93
CA GLY A 22 -6.82 18.74 24.69
C GLY A 22 -5.76 17.90 23.96
N VAL A 23 -5.91 17.70 22.65
CA VAL A 23 -4.97 16.93 21.82
C VAL A 23 -3.95 17.89 21.18
N SER A 24 -2.66 17.61 21.39
CA SER A 24 -1.58 18.37 20.76
C SER A 24 -1.48 18.01 19.29
N ALA A 25 -1.67 19.00 18.42
CA ALA A 25 -1.54 18.80 16.98
C ALA A 25 -0.84 20.00 16.32
N THR A 26 0.04 19.73 15.35
CA THR A 26 0.74 20.73 14.57
C THR A 26 0.62 20.42 13.09
N ARG A 27 0.51 21.46 12.29
CA ARG A 27 0.60 21.34 10.84
C ARG A 27 2.05 21.13 10.42
N ARG A 28 2.27 20.19 9.53
CA ARG A 28 3.55 19.92 8.87
C ARG A 28 3.34 19.85 7.36
N THR A 29 4.43 19.99 6.63
CA THR A 29 4.47 19.77 5.18
C THR A 29 5.45 18.64 4.89
N ASP A 30 5.06 17.71 4.07
CA ASP A 30 5.92 16.62 3.62
C ASP A 30 6.98 17.17 2.66
N GLU A 31 8.25 16.96 2.95
CA GLU A 31 9.37 17.49 2.16
C GLU A 31 9.47 16.87 0.76
N HIS A 32 8.91 15.68 0.55
CA HIS A 32 9.00 14.93 -0.71
C HIS A 32 7.80 15.19 -1.61
N THR A 33 6.60 15.32 -1.03
CA THR A 33 5.36 15.50 -1.81
C THR A 33 4.84 16.93 -1.79
N GLY A 34 5.27 17.75 -0.83
CA GLY A 34 4.74 19.08 -0.60
C GLY A 34 3.36 19.09 0.08
N ASP A 35 2.81 17.92 0.42
CA ASP A 35 1.48 17.79 1.00
C ASP A 35 1.46 18.18 2.46
N ALA A 36 0.40 18.88 2.86
CA ALA A 36 0.18 19.23 4.26
C ALA A 36 -0.44 18.04 5.03
N PHE A 37 0.06 17.81 6.24
CA PHE A 37 -0.48 16.82 7.16
C PHE A 37 -0.52 17.37 8.59
N LEU A 38 -1.20 16.66 9.48
CA LEU A 38 -1.15 16.93 10.91
C LEU A 38 -0.20 15.95 11.60
N GLU A 39 0.71 16.49 12.39
CA GLU A 39 1.49 15.75 13.38
C GLU A 39 0.72 15.87 14.71
N VAL A 40 0.22 14.75 15.23
CA VAL A 40 -0.57 14.67 16.44
C VAL A 40 0.25 13.98 17.51
N ASP A 41 0.23 14.52 18.74
CA ASP A 41 1.00 14.04 19.90
C ASP A 41 2.51 13.91 19.64
N GLY A 42 3.03 14.72 18.69
CA GLY A 42 4.46 14.79 18.34
C GLY A 42 4.99 13.62 17.51
N TRP A 43 4.16 12.62 17.13
CA TRP A 43 4.63 11.45 16.39
C TRP A 43 3.60 10.84 15.41
N ARG A 44 2.30 11.02 15.63
CA ARG A 44 1.26 10.47 14.75
C ARG A 44 1.05 11.35 13.53
N ARG A 45 1.28 10.81 12.34
CA ARG A 45 0.99 11.51 11.09
C ARG A 45 -0.43 11.21 10.64
N ILE A 46 -1.25 12.23 10.55
CA ILE A 46 -2.62 12.18 10.02
C ILE A 46 -2.64 12.88 8.66
N ASN A 47 -2.80 12.10 7.61
CA ASN A 47 -2.99 12.63 6.27
C ASN A 47 -4.45 13.07 6.10
N VAL A 48 -4.66 14.35 5.81
CA VAL A 48 -6.00 14.94 5.69
C VAL A 48 -6.62 14.79 4.30
N GLU A 49 -5.90 14.20 3.35
CA GLU A 49 -6.34 14.12 1.97
C GLU A 49 -7.63 13.30 1.80
N ASN A 50 -7.77 12.21 2.55
CA ASN A 50 -8.99 11.41 2.55
C ASN A 50 -10.19 12.23 3.05
N LEU A 51 -10.00 13.01 4.11
CA LEU A 51 -11.03 13.91 4.60
C LEU A 51 -11.39 14.98 3.56
N VAL A 52 -10.39 15.60 2.92
CA VAL A 52 -10.62 16.59 1.87
C VAL A 52 -11.37 15.98 0.68
N ASN A 53 -11.03 14.77 0.28
CA ASN A 53 -11.74 14.03 -0.78
C ASN A 53 -13.20 13.77 -0.40
N GLU A 54 -13.45 13.34 0.84
CA GLU A 54 -14.80 13.11 1.34
C GLU A 54 -15.62 14.42 1.37
N LEU A 55 -15.03 15.51 1.88
CA LEU A 55 -15.65 16.82 1.88
C LEU A 55 -15.93 17.37 0.46
N THR A 56 -15.07 17.04 -0.51
CA THR A 56 -15.27 17.46 -1.90
C THR A 56 -16.46 16.77 -2.55
N GLN A 57 -16.79 15.55 -2.11
CA GLN A 57 -17.89 14.74 -2.63
C GLN A 57 -19.21 14.98 -1.88
N ALA A 58 -19.15 15.49 -0.65
CA ALA A 58 -20.31 15.72 0.21
C ALA A 58 -20.96 17.09 -0.02
N ASP A 59 -22.25 17.18 0.31
CA ASP A 59 -22.93 18.48 0.42
C ASP A 59 -22.30 19.32 1.55
N THR A 60 -22.21 20.64 1.34
CA THR A 60 -21.63 21.57 2.31
C THR A 60 -22.31 21.52 3.67
N THR A 61 -23.59 21.18 3.73
CA THR A 61 -24.36 20.98 4.98
C THR A 61 -23.87 19.79 5.81
N GLN A 62 -23.18 18.84 5.20
CA GLN A 62 -22.64 17.62 5.86
C GLN A 62 -21.18 17.81 6.32
N HIS A 63 -20.50 18.88 5.89
CA HIS A 63 -19.08 19.07 6.15
C HIS A 63 -18.74 19.07 7.65
N GLU A 64 -19.54 19.74 8.47
CA GLU A 64 -19.29 19.80 9.91
C GLU A 64 -19.39 18.40 10.55
N ALA A 65 -20.42 17.64 10.23
CA ALA A 65 -20.61 16.28 10.75
C ALA A 65 -19.47 15.34 10.31
N ILE A 66 -19.00 15.46 9.08
CA ILE A 66 -17.85 14.70 8.56
C ILE A 66 -16.59 15.04 9.35
N ILE A 67 -16.32 16.32 9.57
CA ILE A 67 -15.13 16.76 10.32
C ILE A 67 -15.18 16.31 11.77
N GLU A 68 -16.33 16.42 12.45
CA GLU A 68 -16.50 15.96 13.83
C GLU A 68 -16.25 14.45 13.95
N ARG A 69 -16.73 13.65 13.00
CA ARG A 69 -16.44 12.22 12.95
C ARG A 69 -14.94 11.95 12.81
N TRP A 70 -14.24 12.73 11.99
CA TRP A 70 -12.78 12.62 11.85
C TRP A 70 -12.02 13.04 13.11
N VAL A 71 -12.47 14.10 13.79
CA VAL A 71 -11.90 14.51 15.09
C VAL A 71 -12.05 13.37 16.10
N ALA A 72 -13.27 12.81 16.25
CA ALA A 72 -13.50 11.69 17.14
C ALA A 72 -12.61 10.48 16.79
N PHE A 73 -12.46 10.17 15.51
CA PHE A 73 -11.57 9.12 15.03
C PHE A 73 -10.10 9.38 15.41
N ILE A 74 -9.60 10.61 15.23
CA ILE A 74 -8.21 10.99 15.56
C ILE A 74 -7.97 10.84 17.06
N ILE A 75 -8.90 11.29 17.90
CA ILE A 75 -8.82 11.19 19.36
C ILE A 75 -8.82 9.71 19.79
N GLU A 76 -9.78 8.93 19.30
CA GLU A 76 -9.90 7.51 19.65
C GLU A 76 -8.70 6.69 19.17
N SER A 77 -8.19 6.95 17.95
CA SER A 77 -7.00 6.28 17.46
C SER A 77 -5.75 6.59 18.29
N GLY A 78 -5.67 7.80 18.89
CA GLY A 78 -4.63 8.15 19.84
C GLY A 78 -4.75 7.37 21.14
N ARG A 79 -5.94 7.33 21.70
CA ARG A 79 -6.20 6.57 22.92
C ARG A 79 -5.85 5.08 22.75
N ILE A 80 -6.21 4.48 21.62
CA ILE A 80 -5.86 3.09 21.30
C ILE A 80 -4.36 2.90 21.13
N ALA A 81 -3.67 3.83 20.44
CA ALA A 81 -2.23 3.74 20.23
C ALA A 81 -1.41 3.89 21.52
N ASP A 82 -1.91 4.64 22.50
CA ASP A 82 -1.22 4.86 23.79
C ASP A 82 -1.50 3.76 24.80
N GLN A 83 -2.58 2.99 24.65
CA GLN A 83 -2.91 1.87 25.53
C GLN A 83 -2.29 0.58 24.99
N PRO A 84 -1.29 0.00 25.68
CA PRO A 84 -0.73 -1.28 25.24
C PRO A 84 -1.80 -2.36 25.43
N ILE A 85 -1.99 -3.19 24.40
CA ILE A 85 -2.75 -4.43 24.54
C ILE A 85 -1.89 -5.37 25.39
N THR A 86 -2.35 -5.69 26.57
CA THR A 86 -1.67 -6.59 27.52
C THR A 86 -2.15 -8.03 27.42
N ASP A 87 -3.28 -8.25 26.77
CA ASP A 87 -3.82 -9.58 26.50
C ASP A 87 -3.21 -10.15 25.21
N ALA A 88 -2.50 -11.28 25.36
CA ALA A 88 -1.87 -11.97 24.24
C ALA A 88 -2.88 -12.50 23.21
N ASP A 89 -4.04 -12.97 23.66
CA ASP A 89 -5.06 -13.51 22.76
C ASP A 89 -5.76 -12.39 21.98
N GLU A 90 -5.97 -11.24 22.58
CA GLU A 90 -6.45 -10.05 21.86
C GLU A 90 -5.44 -9.60 20.80
N LEU A 91 -4.15 -9.58 21.12
CA LEU A 91 -3.10 -9.28 20.13
C LEU A 91 -3.10 -10.26 18.97
N ARG A 92 -3.17 -11.57 19.25
CA ARG A 92 -3.23 -12.62 18.21
C ARG A 92 -4.44 -12.46 17.28
N GLN A 93 -5.57 -12.00 17.81
CA GLN A 93 -6.79 -11.79 17.03
C GLN A 93 -6.72 -10.52 16.15
N ARG A 94 -6.11 -9.44 16.68
CA ARG A 94 -6.12 -8.13 16.03
C ARG A 94 -4.95 -7.90 15.08
N VAL A 95 -3.82 -8.58 15.28
CA VAL A 95 -2.63 -8.34 14.46
C VAL A 95 -2.85 -8.75 13.02
N ARG A 96 -2.37 -7.92 12.08
CA ARG A 96 -2.35 -8.16 10.63
C ARG A 96 -0.97 -7.81 10.10
N THR A 97 -0.53 -8.50 9.06
CA THR A 97 0.60 -8.04 8.24
C THR A 97 0.16 -6.92 7.33
N ARG A 98 1.05 -5.97 7.07
CA ARG A 98 0.79 -4.82 6.22
C ARG A 98 1.99 -4.48 5.36
N ILE A 99 1.78 -4.37 4.06
CA ILE A 99 2.82 -3.86 3.16
C ILE A 99 2.96 -2.36 3.37
N LEU A 100 4.19 -1.94 3.66
CA LEU A 100 4.61 -0.56 3.87
C LEU A 100 5.33 -0.04 2.63
N ILE A 101 5.02 1.20 2.24
CA ILE A 101 5.74 1.91 1.19
C ILE A 101 7.17 2.24 1.64
N PRO A 102 8.13 2.45 0.72
CA PRO A 102 9.54 2.65 1.05
C PRO A 102 9.80 3.75 2.08
N TYR A 103 9.06 4.85 2.00
CA TYR A 103 9.17 5.96 2.95
C TYR A 103 8.87 5.55 4.39
N LEU A 104 7.81 4.77 4.61
CA LEU A 104 7.47 4.25 5.95
C LEU A 104 8.46 3.16 6.38
N ALA A 105 8.88 2.31 5.45
CA ALA A 105 9.85 1.25 5.71
C ALA A 105 11.20 1.80 6.17
N ALA A 106 11.62 2.95 5.65
CA ALA A 106 12.87 3.62 6.04
C ALA A 106 12.76 4.44 7.33
N HIS A 107 11.55 4.59 7.87
CA HIS A 107 11.37 5.41 9.07
C HIS A 107 11.88 4.67 10.33
N PRO A 108 12.64 5.35 11.23
CA PRO A 108 13.30 4.71 12.38
C PRO A 108 12.34 3.99 13.35
N HIS A 109 11.07 4.29 13.33
CA HIS A 109 10.05 3.63 14.15
C HIS A 109 9.58 2.26 13.64
N PHE A 110 10.09 1.80 12.52
CA PHE A 110 9.73 0.52 11.87
C PHE A 110 10.95 -0.35 11.60
N SER A 111 11.96 -0.30 12.49
CA SER A 111 13.20 -1.06 12.32
C SER A 111 12.98 -2.57 12.31
N TYR A 112 11.88 -3.04 12.88
CA TYR A 112 11.45 -4.43 12.90
C TYR A 112 10.87 -4.93 11.56
N ALA A 113 10.51 -4.01 10.65
CA ALA A 113 9.83 -4.38 9.41
C ALA A 113 10.73 -5.24 8.52
N ARG A 114 10.18 -6.32 7.99
CA ARG A 114 10.90 -7.27 7.13
C ARG A 114 10.98 -6.73 5.70
N PRO A 115 12.11 -6.88 5.00
CA PRO A 115 12.19 -6.50 3.60
C PRO A 115 11.12 -7.20 2.75
N PHE A 116 10.56 -6.46 1.79
CA PHE A 116 9.66 -6.98 0.77
C PHE A 116 10.14 -6.47 -0.60
N PRO A 117 10.03 -7.26 -1.68
CA PRO A 117 10.51 -6.87 -3.01
C PRO A 117 9.96 -5.51 -3.47
N GLY A 118 10.68 -4.85 -4.39
CA GLY A 118 10.29 -3.52 -4.89
C GLY A 118 10.64 -2.37 -3.95
N GLY A 119 11.50 -2.59 -2.94
CA GLY A 119 11.86 -1.61 -1.92
C GLY A 119 10.74 -1.35 -0.92
N LEU A 120 9.75 -2.23 -0.89
CA LEU A 120 8.69 -2.24 0.11
C LEU A 120 9.16 -2.95 1.39
N ALA A 121 8.34 -2.92 2.43
CA ALA A 121 8.56 -3.72 3.62
C ALA A 121 7.25 -4.34 4.12
N LEU A 122 7.37 -5.45 4.81
CA LEU A 122 6.27 -6.08 5.52
C LEU A 122 6.33 -5.65 6.98
N GLY A 123 5.39 -4.85 7.41
CA GLY A 123 5.20 -4.44 8.80
C GLY A 123 3.99 -5.11 9.41
N LEU A 124 3.66 -4.67 10.61
CA LEU A 124 2.53 -5.15 11.40
C LEU A 124 1.59 -3.99 11.75
N CYS A 125 0.31 -4.30 11.88
CA CYS A 125 -0.68 -3.37 12.39
C CYS A 125 -1.71 -4.10 13.26
N LEU A 126 -2.44 -3.33 14.04
CA LEU A 126 -3.59 -3.79 14.80
C LEU A 126 -4.85 -3.31 14.11
N ASP A 127 -5.77 -4.24 13.89
CA ASP A 127 -7.06 -4.00 13.29
C ASP A 127 -8.13 -3.83 14.36
N PHE A 128 -8.74 -2.65 14.43
CA PHE A 128 -9.84 -2.33 15.32
C PHE A 128 -11.09 -2.03 14.49
N PRO A 129 -12.29 -2.10 15.06
CA PRO A 129 -13.52 -1.93 14.28
C PRO A 129 -13.60 -0.64 13.45
N ASN A 130 -12.96 0.43 13.91
CA ASN A 130 -13.02 1.75 13.26
C ASN A 130 -11.65 2.30 12.85
N THR A 131 -10.56 1.59 13.11
CA THR A 131 -9.21 2.11 12.84
C THR A 131 -8.18 1.00 12.69
N VAL A 132 -7.14 1.28 11.92
CA VAL A 132 -5.96 0.42 11.79
C VAL A 132 -4.75 1.19 12.31
N THR A 133 -4.10 0.65 13.34
CA THR A 133 -2.90 1.24 13.93
C THR A 133 -1.66 0.47 13.50
N THR A 134 -0.72 1.12 12.80
CA THR A 134 0.56 0.49 12.46
C THR A 134 1.42 0.35 13.71
N ILE A 135 1.93 -0.84 13.97
CA ILE A 135 2.78 -1.16 15.11
C ILE A 135 4.15 -0.49 14.88
N THR A 136 4.68 0.16 15.91
CA THR A 136 6.03 0.74 15.92
C THR A 136 6.93 -0.06 16.86
N ASP A 137 8.25 0.13 16.77
CA ASP A 137 9.22 -0.48 17.69
C ASP A 137 8.84 -0.25 19.18
N ARG A 138 8.38 0.97 19.50
CA ARG A 138 7.91 1.33 20.85
C ARG A 138 6.70 0.51 21.32
N HIS A 139 5.83 0.08 20.42
CA HIS A 139 4.72 -0.79 20.76
C HIS A 139 5.19 -2.21 21.05
N LEU A 140 6.14 -2.72 20.28
CA LEU A 140 6.70 -4.06 20.46
C LEU A 140 7.31 -4.29 21.85
N GLU A 141 7.95 -3.26 22.42
CA GLU A 141 8.53 -3.31 23.77
C GLU A 141 7.49 -3.59 24.86
N LYS A 142 6.22 -3.28 24.59
CA LYS A 142 5.12 -3.37 25.56
C LYS A 142 4.24 -4.60 25.39
N TYR A 143 4.41 -5.34 24.29
CA TYR A 143 3.54 -6.47 23.99
C TYR A 143 3.99 -7.75 24.70
N PRO A 144 3.01 -8.58 25.14
CA PRO A 144 3.30 -9.82 25.89
C PRO A 144 3.77 -10.98 25.02
N ILE A 145 3.79 -10.84 23.68
CA ILE A 145 4.23 -11.85 22.72
C ILE A 145 5.35 -11.34 21.83
N GLY A 146 6.19 -12.27 21.35
CA GLY A 146 7.36 -11.93 20.54
C GLY A 146 7.03 -11.54 19.10
N LEU A 147 8.00 -10.90 18.42
CA LEU A 147 7.85 -10.40 17.06
C LEU A 147 7.52 -11.51 16.05
N ASP A 148 8.15 -12.67 16.14
CA ASP A 148 7.89 -13.78 15.23
C ASP A 148 6.48 -14.34 15.39
N GLU A 149 5.98 -14.37 16.61
CA GLU A 149 4.60 -14.77 16.90
C GLU A 149 3.59 -13.75 16.34
N LEU A 150 3.89 -12.45 16.46
CA LEU A 150 3.08 -11.39 15.85
C LEU A 150 3.02 -11.53 14.33
N TYR A 151 4.15 -11.80 13.67
CA TYR A 151 4.16 -12.04 12.23
C TYR A 151 3.39 -13.29 11.84
N HIS A 152 3.51 -14.37 12.59
CA HIS A 152 2.79 -15.61 12.34
C HIS A 152 1.28 -15.41 12.37
N TYR A 153 0.75 -14.87 13.47
CA TYR A 153 -0.69 -14.58 13.58
C TYR A 153 -1.14 -13.46 12.65
N GLY A 154 -0.31 -12.45 12.47
CA GLY A 154 -0.56 -11.35 11.54
C GLY A 154 -0.79 -11.86 10.12
N GLN A 155 0.03 -12.79 9.64
CA GLN A 155 -0.14 -13.36 8.30
C GLN A 155 -1.36 -14.26 8.22
N ILE A 156 -1.60 -15.14 9.21
CA ILE A 156 -2.80 -15.98 9.26
C ILE A 156 -4.07 -15.13 9.19
N ASN A 157 -4.13 -14.05 9.95
CA ASN A 157 -5.30 -13.18 9.96
C ASN A 157 -5.44 -12.41 8.63
N THR A 158 -4.33 -11.94 8.05
CA THR A 158 -4.34 -11.29 6.73
C THR A 158 -4.81 -12.24 5.63
N ASP A 159 -4.39 -13.50 5.68
CA ASP A 159 -4.83 -14.52 4.71
C ASP A 159 -6.34 -14.80 4.82
N ARG A 160 -6.92 -14.66 6.01
CA ARG A 160 -8.37 -14.83 6.28
C ARG A 160 -9.22 -13.62 5.94
N GLU A 161 -8.61 -12.47 5.64
CA GLU A 161 -9.39 -11.29 5.24
C GLU A 161 -10.30 -11.61 4.06
N PRO A 162 -11.56 -11.19 4.08
CA PRO A 162 -12.49 -11.49 3.01
C PRO A 162 -12.05 -10.87 1.69
N ILE A 163 -12.28 -11.61 0.60
CA ILE A 163 -12.18 -11.11 -0.76
C ILE A 163 -13.62 -10.90 -1.23
N ASP A 164 -14.02 -9.65 -1.38
CA ASP A 164 -15.41 -9.30 -1.70
C ASP A 164 -15.65 -9.38 -3.21
N GLU A 165 -14.61 -9.13 -4.01
CA GLU A 165 -14.68 -9.11 -5.45
C GLU A 165 -13.50 -9.88 -6.07
N GLN A 166 -13.83 -10.68 -7.10
CA GLN A 166 -12.84 -11.33 -7.96
C GLN A 166 -13.34 -11.31 -9.40
N GLY A 167 -12.50 -10.86 -10.32
CA GLY A 167 -12.90 -10.83 -11.72
C GLY A 167 -11.84 -10.27 -12.67
N PRO A 168 -12.15 -10.22 -13.97
CA PRO A 168 -11.24 -9.67 -14.98
C PRO A 168 -10.88 -8.21 -14.70
N TYR A 169 -9.60 -7.90 -14.81
CA TYR A 169 -9.07 -6.55 -14.66
C TYR A 169 -8.03 -6.24 -15.74
N GLY A 170 -8.48 -5.88 -16.91
CA GLY A 170 -7.63 -5.79 -18.10
C GLY A 170 -6.96 -7.12 -18.43
N PRO A 171 -5.60 -7.18 -18.49
CA PRO A 171 -4.87 -8.42 -18.71
C PRO A 171 -4.65 -9.25 -17.43
N PHE A 172 -5.13 -8.77 -16.29
CA PHE A 172 -5.08 -9.44 -15.00
C PHE A 172 -6.42 -10.03 -14.60
N THR A 173 -6.41 -10.87 -13.60
CA THR A 173 -7.52 -11.08 -12.69
C THR A 173 -7.28 -10.22 -11.45
N GLY A 174 -8.26 -9.44 -11.04
CA GLY A 174 -8.22 -8.64 -9.83
C GLY A 174 -8.95 -9.32 -8.69
N ILE A 175 -8.41 -9.23 -7.49
CA ILE A 175 -9.14 -9.46 -6.25
C ILE A 175 -9.14 -8.16 -5.46
N GLY A 176 -10.26 -7.89 -4.81
CA GLY A 176 -10.45 -6.65 -4.07
C GLY A 176 -11.45 -6.80 -2.93
N GLY A 177 -11.59 -5.72 -2.16
CA GLY A 177 -12.55 -5.66 -1.07
C GLY A 177 -12.46 -4.38 -0.27
N GLU A 178 -13.30 -4.28 0.75
CA GLU A 178 -13.27 -3.18 1.69
C GLU A 178 -12.03 -3.23 2.59
N SER A 179 -11.49 -4.44 2.82
CA SER A 179 -10.30 -4.65 3.64
C SER A 179 -9.06 -3.95 3.07
N LEU A 180 -8.35 -3.23 3.93
CA LEU A 180 -7.08 -2.57 3.61
C LEU A 180 -5.88 -3.54 3.59
N PHE A 181 -6.14 -4.85 3.73
CA PHE A 181 -5.11 -5.88 3.83
C PHE A 181 -5.05 -6.80 2.61
N ILE A 182 -5.90 -6.60 1.59
CA ILE A 182 -5.93 -7.45 0.39
C ILE A 182 -4.55 -7.51 -0.29
N ALA A 183 -3.90 -6.37 -0.48
CA ALA A 183 -2.54 -6.32 -1.04
C ALA A 183 -1.52 -7.10 -0.19
N SER A 184 -1.70 -7.14 1.13
CA SER A 184 -0.77 -7.81 2.05
C SER A 184 -0.86 -9.35 2.00
N LYS A 185 -1.88 -9.92 1.34
CA LYS A 185 -1.92 -11.35 0.97
C LYS A 185 -0.76 -11.73 0.06
N ALA A 186 -0.17 -10.75 -0.65
CA ALA A 186 1.03 -10.93 -1.46
C ALA A 186 2.26 -11.40 -0.65
N ALA A 187 2.28 -11.20 0.67
CA ALA A 187 3.34 -11.74 1.52
C ALA A 187 3.29 -13.28 1.63
N HIS A 188 2.18 -13.90 1.23
CA HIS A 188 1.99 -15.35 1.23
C HIS A 188 1.30 -15.81 -0.06
N VAL A 189 1.92 -15.52 -1.22
CA VAL A 189 1.36 -15.80 -2.56
C VAL A 189 1.00 -17.28 -2.72
N ALA A 190 1.81 -18.20 -2.20
CA ALA A 190 1.53 -19.64 -2.29
C ALA A 190 0.18 -20.00 -1.64
N ASN A 191 -0.15 -19.40 -0.49
CA ASN A 191 -1.44 -19.60 0.15
C ASN A 191 -2.58 -18.97 -0.67
N LEU A 192 -2.35 -17.80 -1.27
CA LEU A 192 -3.32 -17.16 -2.17
C LEU A 192 -3.63 -18.05 -3.37
N VAL A 193 -2.59 -18.60 -4.04
CA VAL A 193 -2.72 -19.53 -5.16
C VAL A 193 -3.56 -20.75 -4.77
N ALA A 194 -3.26 -21.36 -3.62
CA ALA A 194 -3.98 -22.53 -3.11
C ALA A 194 -5.45 -22.19 -2.77
N THR A 195 -5.69 -21.07 -2.07
CA THR A 195 -7.03 -20.65 -1.62
C THR A 195 -7.94 -20.33 -2.81
N LEU A 196 -7.44 -19.61 -3.81
CA LEU A 196 -8.18 -19.24 -5.01
C LEU A 196 -8.17 -20.34 -6.09
N ARG A 197 -7.45 -21.44 -5.85
CA ARG A 197 -7.27 -22.55 -6.81
C ARG A 197 -6.78 -22.05 -8.18
N ILE A 198 -5.77 -21.17 -8.14
CA ILE A 198 -5.18 -20.61 -9.36
C ILE A 198 -4.32 -21.70 -10.01
N ASP A 199 -4.62 -22.02 -11.25
CA ASP A 199 -3.76 -22.90 -12.05
C ASP A 199 -2.59 -22.08 -12.62
N ALA A 200 -1.41 -22.21 -12.02
CA ALA A 200 -0.21 -21.48 -12.36
C ALA A 200 1.06 -22.37 -12.35
N PRO A 201 1.11 -23.41 -13.19
CA PRO A 201 2.21 -24.38 -13.21
C PRO A 201 3.55 -23.74 -13.60
N HIS A 202 3.54 -22.59 -14.25
CA HIS A 202 4.70 -21.83 -14.69
C HIS A 202 4.89 -20.55 -13.87
N GLY A 203 4.31 -20.48 -12.66
CA GLY A 203 4.39 -19.31 -11.80
C GLY A 203 3.30 -18.26 -12.07
N LEU A 204 3.37 -17.19 -11.33
CA LEU A 204 2.34 -16.17 -11.26
C LEU A 204 2.94 -14.76 -11.33
N PHE A 205 2.52 -13.96 -12.27
CA PHE A 205 2.69 -12.51 -12.20
C PHE A 205 1.68 -11.92 -11.24
N PHE A 206 2.10 -10.98 -10.40
CA PHE A 206 1.18 -10.25 -9.56
C PHE A 206 1.60 -8.79 -9.36
N ALA A 207 0.65 -7.96 -8.96
CA ALA A 207 0.86 -6.55 -8.66
C ALA A 207 -0.04 -6.11 -7.51
N ILE A 208 0.42 -5.12 -6.75
CA ILE A 208 -0.27 -4.54 -5.60
C ILE A 208 -0.35 -3.02 -5.74
N PRO A 209 -1.17 -2.51 -6.67
CA PRO A 209 -1.22 -1.07 -6.94
C PRO A 209 -1.87 -0.27 -5.82
N ASP A 210 -2.73 -0.89 -5.01
CA ASP A 210 -3.49 -0.28 -3.92
C ASP A 210 -3.64 -1.27 -2.75
N ARG A 211 -3.84 -0.79 -1.54
CA ARG A 211 -3.95 -1.60 -0.32
C ARG A 211 -5.10 -2.61 -0.33
N SER A 212 -6.20 -2.27 -1.01
CA SER A 212 -7.41 -3.10 -1.10
C SER A 212 -7.51 -3.90 -2.39
N ILE A 213 -6.44 -3.95 -3.19
CA ILE A 213 -6.42 -4.66 -4.47
C ILE A 213 -5.11 -5.41 -4.65
N LEU A 214 -5.23 -6.65 -5.11
CA LEU A 214 -4.14 -7.44 -5.67
C LEU A 214 -4.55 -7.90 -7.06
N LEU A 215 -3.66 -7.74 -8.03
CA LEU A 215 -3.83 -8.17 -9.41
C LEU A 215 -2.92 -9.37 -9.66
N TYR A 216 -3.39 -10.36 -10.42
CA TYR A 216 -2.56 -11.52 -10.77
C TYR A 216 -2.85 -12.04 -12.17
N ALA A 217 -1.87 -12.72 -12.76
CA ALA A 217 -1.99 -13.43 -14.03
C ALA A 217 -1.07 -14.67 -14.02
N PRO A 218 -1.58 -15.89 -14.24
CA PRO A 218 -0.74 -17.06 -14.45
C PRO A 218 0.23 -16.84 -15.60
N ALA A 219 1.47 -17.27 -15.44
CA ALA A 219 2.48 -17.12 -16.48
C ALA A 219 2.21 -18.08 -17.64
N ASP A 220 2.17 -17.55 -18.88
CA ASP A 220 2.05 -18.33 -20.10
C ASP A 220 3.45 -18.47 -20.75
N PRO A 221 4.07 -19.64 -20.69
CA PRO A 221 5.43 -19.84 -21.22
C PRO A 221 5.50 -19.68 -22.75
N THR A 222 4.38 -19.78 -23.44
CA THR A 222 4.34 -19.65 -24.91
C THR A 222 4.34 -18.21 -25.40
N SER A 223 3.93 -17.28 -24.52
CA SER A 223 3.80 -15.86 -24.85
C SER A 223 4.29 -14.93 -23.73
N ILE A 224 5.17 -15.43 -22.86
CA ILE A 224 5.54 -14.77 -21.59
C ILE A 224 6.06 -13.33 -21.77
N THR A 225 6.87 -13.07 -22.82
CA THR A 225 7.36 -11.72 -23.11
C THR A 225 6.24 -10.75 -23.48
N GLN A 226 5.30 -11.20 -24.33
CA GLN A 226 4.17 -10.36 -24.72
C GLN A 226 3.20 -10.14 -23.55
N GLN A 227 2.99 -11.19 -22.75
CA GLN A 227 2.20 -11.12 -21.53
C GLN A 227 2.80 -10.11 -20.56
N TYR A 228 4.09 -10.20 -20.24
CA TYR A 228 4.81 -9.27 -19.38
C TYR A 228 4.63 -7.81 -19.82
N LEU A 229 4.83 -7.51 -21.11
CA LEU A 229 4.68 -6.16 -21.63
C LEU A 229 3.25 -5.62 -21.47
N ARG A 230 2.24 -6.44 -21.77
CA ARG A 230 0.83 -6.06 -21.58
C ARG A 230 0.48 -5.79 -20.13
N LEU A 231 0.98 -6.64 -19.22
CA LEU A 231 0.76 -6.49 -17.78
C LEU A 231 1.39 -5.19 -17.28
N LEU A 232 2.64 -4.92 -17.70
CA LEU A 232 3.38 -3.74 -17.27
C LEU A 232 2.75 -2.44 -17.78
N ASP A 233 2.34 -2.38 -19.06
CA ASP A 233 1.68 -1.20 -19.62
C ASP A 233 0.36 -0.91 -18.91
N HIS A 234 -0.44 -1.95 -18.68
CA HIS A 234 -1.71 -1.80 -17.97
C HIS A 234 -1.50 -1.31 -16.53
N LEU A 235 -0.55 -1.92 -15.82
CA LEU A 235 -0.23 -1.57 -14.44
C LEU A 235 0.22 -0.12 -14.31
N ARG A 236 1.07 0.38 -15.22
CA ARG A 236 1.53 1.77 -15.20
C ARG A 236 0.40 2.76 -15.36
N ILE A 237 -0.52 2.50 -16.28
CA ILE A 237 -1.69 3.36 -16.50
C ILE A 237 -2.61 3.33 -15.27
N ASP A 238 -2.90 2.14 -14.74
CA ASP A 238 -3.75 1.98 -13.56
C ASP A 238 -3.14 2.62 -12.31
N PHE A 239 -1.83 2.42 -12.08
CA PHE A 239 -1.10 3.05 -10.98
C PHE A 239 -1.20 4.57 -11.04
N MET A 240 -0.96 5.18 -12.20
CA MET A 240 -1.06 6.65 -12.36
C MET A 240 -2.46 7.18 -12.12
N ARG A 241 -3.48 6.44 -12.56
CA ARG A 241 -4.88 6.78 -12.29
C ARG A 241 -5.18 6.76 -10.78
N ARG A 242 -4.77 5.70 -10.08
CA ARG A 242 -4.95 5.53 -8.63
C ARG A 242 -4.17 6.57 -7.83
N PHE A 243 -2.92 6.78 -8.20
CA PHE A 243 -2.06 7.78 -7.56
C PHE A 243 -2.67 9.19 -7.63
N ARG A 244 -3.26 9.56 -8.79
CA ARG A 244 -3.97 10.84 -8.93
C ARG A 244 -5.25 10.90 -8.10
N ALA A 245 -5.95 9.78 -7.97
CA ALA A 245 -7.20 9.71 -7.22
C ALA A 245 -6.95 9.70 -5.70
N ASN A 246 -6.00 8.90 -5.23
CA ASN A 246 -5.67 8.78 -3.81
C ASN A 246 -4.24 8.26 -3.59
N PRO A 247 -3.23 9.16 -3.55
CA PRO A 247 -1.83 8.76 -3.35
C PRO A 247 -1.60 8.00 -2.04
N ALA A 248 -2.37 8.30 -0.98
CA ALA A 248 -2.19 7.66 0.33
C ALA A 248 -2.56 6.17 0.36
N ARG A 249 -3.36 5.70 -0.60
CA ARG A 249 -3.72 4.27 -0.73
C ARG A 249 -2.79 3.52 -1.66
N THR A 250 -2.10 4.22 -2.55
CA THR A 250 -1.26 3.63 -3.58
C THR A 250 -0.02 2.99 -2.96
N LEU A 251 0.33 1.78 -3.39
CA LEU A 251 1.46 1.02 -2.86
C LEU A 251 2.61 0.91 -3.85
N SER A 252 2.44 0.19 -4.95
CA SER A 252 3.53 -0.08 -5.89
C SER A 252 3.06 -0.05 -7.34
N LYS A 253 3.97 0.43 -8.21
CA LYS A 253 3.86 0.33 -9.66
C LYS A 253 4.61 -0.88 -10.22
N ASP A 254 5.22 -1.68 -9.34
CA ASP A 254 6.08 -2.79 -9.74
C ASP A 254 5.23 -4.02 -10.08
N LEU A 255 5.69 -4.75 -11.07
CA LEU A 255 5.22 -6.09 -11.39
C LEU A 255 6.14 -7.09 -10.70
N PHE A 256 5.54 -8.05 -10.04
CA PHE A 256 6.22 -9.12 -9.32
C PHE A 256 5.98 -10.45 -10.03
N TYR A 257 6.88 -11.39 -9.80
CA TYR A 257 6.73 -12.77 -10.23
C TYR A 257 7.00 -13.71 -9.07
N CYS A 258 6.14 -14.70 -8.92
CA CYS A 258 6.29 -15.82 -8.00
C CYS A 258 6.47 -17.10 -8.81
N GLY A 259 7.60 -17.77 -8.64
CA GLY A 259 7.90 -19.05 -9.28
C GLY A 259 7.03 -20.19 -8.76
N PRO A 260 7.03 -21.36 -9.43
CA PRO A 260 6.30 -22.54 -8.98
C PRO A 260 6.79 -23.07 -7.62
N ASP A 261 8.03 -22.79 -7.25
CA ASP A 261 8.67 -23.10 -5.97
C ASP A 261 8.28 -22.16 -4.83
N GLY A 262 7.53 -21.07 -5.15
CA GLY A 262 7.09 -20.09 -4.18
C GLY A 262 8.09 -18.95 -3.95
N GLU A 263 9.26 -18.96 -4.56
CA GLU A 263 10.18 -17.82 -4.54
C GLU A 263 9.64 -16.70 -5.39
N PHE A 264 9.77 -15.46 -4.91
CA PHE A 264 9.27 -14.31 -5.64
C PHE A 264 10.16 -13.06 -5.50
N GLY A 265 10.08 -12.20 -6.54
CA GLY A 265 10.81 -10.95 -6.61
C GLY A 265 10.12 -9.94 -7.52
N THR A 266 10.67 -8.73 -7.61
CA THR A 266 10.21 -7.74 -8.59
C THR A 266 10.92 -7.94 -9.92
N ILE A 267 10.16 -7.88 -11.00
CA ILE A 267 10.68 -8.03 -12.37
C ILE A 267 10.66 -6.70 -13.15
N THR A 268 10.32 -5.60 -12.51
CA THR A 268 10.33 -4.26 -13.12
C THR A 268 11.68 -3.54 -13.03
N ARG A 269 12.61 -4.08 -12.23
CA ARG A 269 13.97 -3.55 -12.08
C ARG A 269 14.97 -4.50 -12.72
N SER A 270 15.49 -4.10 -13.89
CA SER A 270 16.42 -4.91 -14.70
C SER A 270 17.82 -5.10 -14.11
N ASP A 271 18.15 -4.37 -13.05
CA ASP A 271 19.47 -4.30 -12.43
C ASP A 271 19.65 -5.23 -11.21
N HIS A 272 18.61 -6.00 -10.84
CA HIS A 272 18.72 -6.96 -9.76
C HIS A 272 19.17 -8.34 -10.28
N PRO A 273 20.23 -8.97 -9.72
CA PRO A 273 20.75 -10.26 -10.18
C PRO A 273 19.69 -11.38 -10.17
N ASP A 274 18.79 -11.39 -9.17
CA ASP A 274 17.71 -12.37 -9.07
C ASP A 274 16.70 -12.28 -10.22
N VAL A 275 16.56 -11.09 -10.83
CA VAL A 275 15.69 -10.87 -12.01
C VAL A 275 16.28 -11.53 -13.24
N GLN A 276 17.61 -11.45 -13.43
CA GLN A 276 18.27 -12.12 -14.55
C GLN A 276 18.17 -13.64 -14.44
N GLU A 277 18.32 -14.17 -13.24
CA GLU A 277 18.17 -15.60 -12.97
C GLU A 277 16.73 -16.07 -13.20
N LEU A 278 15.74 -15.29 -12.77
CA LEU A 278 14.32 -15.53 -13.00
C LEU A 278 13.99 -15.57 -14.50
N PHE A 279 14.52 -14.61 -15.28
CA PHE A 279 14.33 -14.58 -16.73
C PHE A 279 14.98 -15.78 -17.43
N THR A 280 16.11 -16.22 -16.93
CA THR A 280 16.81 -17.41 -17.45
C THR A 280 16.02 -18.69 -17.14
N THR A 281 15.47 -18.79 -15.93
CA THR A 281 14.69 -19.96 -15.48
C THR A 281 13.37 -20.13 -16.24
N VAL A 282 12.72 -19.02 -16.63
CA VAL A 282 11.49 -19.03 -17.43
C VAL A 282 11.73 -18.85 -18.93
N ASN A 283 12.97 -19.00 -19.40
CA ASN A 283 13.32 -18.84 -20.82
C ASN A 283 12.93 -17.45 -21.39
N LEU A 284 12.93 -16.42 -20.54
CA LEU A 284 12.73 -15.04 -20.93
C LEU A 284 14.03 -14.50 -21.53
N ASP A 285 13.97 -13.95 -22.75
CA ASP A 285 15.08 -13.22 -23.34
C ASP A 285 15.24 -11.87 -22.60
N ALA A 286 16.12 -11.88 -21.57
CA ALA A 286 16.34 -10.75 -20.69
C ALA A 286 16.83 -9.50 -21.45
N ASP A 287 17.69 -9.66 -22.45
CA ASP A 287 18.24 -8.55 -23.24
C ASP A 287 17.14 -7.86 -24.05
N ARG A 288 16.24 -8.65 -24.62
CA ARG A 288 15.08 -8.14 -25.37
C ARG A 288 14.05 -7.47 -24.49
N LEU A 289 13.87 -7.95 -23.24
CA LEU A 289 12.98 -7.33 -22.26
C LEU A 289 13.54 -6.00 -21.74
N VAL A 290 14.84 -5.93 -21.50
CA VAL A 290 15.53 -4.69 -21.13
C VAL A 290 15.42 -3.67 -22.26
N GLU A 291 15.67 -4.07 -23.51
CA GLU A 291 15.54 -3.18 -24.67
C GLU A 291 14.11 -2.65 -24.83
N LEU A 292 13.10 -3.48 -24.65
CA LEU A 292 11.70 -3.09 -24.74
C LEU A 292 11.26 -2.23 -23.54
N ALA A 293 11.75 -2.52 -22.33
CA ALA A 293 11.50 -1.70 -21.15
C ALA A 293 12.13 -0.32 -21.26
N VAL A 294 13.37 -0.22 -21.76
CA VAL A 294 14.06 1.03 -22.04
C VAL A 294 13.37 1.83 -23.14
N LYS A 295 12.91 1.16 -24.21
CA LYS A 295 12.18 1.80 -25.30
C LYS A 295 10.84 2.37 -24.84
N ASN A 296 10.14 1.68 -23.94
CA ASN A 296 8.90 2.16 -23.31
C ASN A 296 9.17 3.28 -22.28
N MET A 297 10.27 3.24 -21.54
CA MET A 297 10.70 4.34 -20.68
C MET A 297 10.94 5.63 -21.49
N ASN A 298 11.66 5.52 -22.60
CA ASN A 298 11.93 6.66 -23.50
C ASN A 298 10.65 7.20 -24.16
N PHE A 299 9.66 6.36 -24.42
CA PHE A 299 8.33 6.80 -24.90
C PHE A 299 7.60 7.62 -23.83
N PHE A 300 7.67 7.24 -22.56
CA PHE A 300 7.05 7.97 -21.44
C PHE A 300 7.80 9.26 -21.08
N ASP A 301 9.11 9.30 -21.20
CA ASP A 301 9.89 10.54 -21.05
C ASP A 301 9.56 11.53 -22.17
N GLY A 302 9.37 11.06 -23.40
CA GLY A 302 8.85 11.85 -24.50
C GLY A 302 7.39 12.33 -24.30
N PHE A 303 6.56 11.52 -23.64
CA PHE A 303 5.20 11.88 -23.28
C PHE A 303 5.18 12.90 -22.12
N ARG A 304 6.05 12.71 -21.12
CA ARG A 304 6.20 13.63 -19.99
C ARG A 304 6.66 15.02 -20.43
N SER A 305 7.62 15.11 -21.35
CA SER A 305 8.11 16.39 -21.92
C SER A 305 7.06 17.11 -22.78
N ARG A 306 6.11 16.40 -23.39
CA ARG A 306 5.01 17.00 -24.18
C ARG A 306 3.86 17.55 -23.32
N PHE A 307 3.58 16.95 -22.18
CA PHE A 307 2.42 17.29 -21.36
C PHE A 307 2.78 18.03 -20.06
N TYR A 308 4.05 18.05 -19.69
CA TYR A 308 4.57 18.81 -18.55
C TYR A 308 5.89 19.47 -18.96
N PRO A 309 5.83 20.61 -19.70
CA PRO A 309 7.06 21.37 -19.94
C PRO A 309 7.60 21.80 -18.56
N THR A 310 8.83 21.35 -18.27
CA THR A 310 9.65 21.87 -17.19
C THR A 310 9.98 23.33 -17.54
N ASN A 311 9.08 24.23 -17.18
CA ASN A 311 9.41 25.64 -17.10
C ASN A 311 9.64 25.97 -15.65
N MET A 312 10.89 26.31 -15.41
CA MET A 312 11.56 27.06 -14.36
C MET A 312 10.69 27.63 -13.22
#